data_ae0a3c67a29e14b5932d8f2c6064aff2
#
_entry.id   ae0a3c67a29e14b5932d8f2c6064aff2
#
_cell.length_a   1.000
_cell.length_b   1.000
_cell.length_c   1.000
_cell.angle_alpha   90.00
_cell.angle_beta   90.00
_cell.angle_gamma   90.00
#
_symmetry.space_group_name_H-M   'P 1'
#
loop_
_entity.id
_entity.type
_entity.pdbx_description
1 polymer ?
#
loop_
_entity_poly.entity_id
_entity_poly.type
_entity_poly.pdbx_seq_one_letter_code
_entity_poly.pdbx_strand_id
1 'polypeptide(L)'
;MSSDSHTGQVIILNGAPRSGRSAIARAIQEQFEGPWMNLGVNVYARHITPPRFRPSIGLRPGAEQPDIEELVPLFYAALYESIAMHSAFGLNVVADLGHHDDYSRPLGILSDCARRLAELPVLFVGVRCPVDIVMERMRATEPDREATETEAPAPEPVPEPVLRWQDAVHQPGIYDMEVDTSVLTPTECAEAIRWQLERGIPEPSAFQRLTSHH
;
A
#
# COMPACT_ATOMS: atom_id res chain seq x y z
N MET A 1 -32.07 -14.11 -17.73
CA MET A 1 -31.45 -12.87 -17.25
C MET A 1 -29.94 -13.14 -17.20
N SER A 2 -29.23 -12.73 -18.26
CA SER A 2 -27.76 -12.80 -18.27
C SER A 2 -27.27 -11.79 -17.25
N SER A 3 -26.79 -12.26 -16.11
CA SER A 3 -25.99 -11.44 -15.23
C SER A 3 -24.63 -11.29 -15.92
N ASP A 4 -24.42 -10.20 -16.64
CA ASP A 4 -23.06 -9.71 -16.85
C ASP A 4 -22.47 -9.52 -15.45
N SER A 5 -21.72 -10.49 -14.97
CA SER A 5 -21.00 -10.40 -13.70
C SER A 5 -19.90 -9.36 -13.91
N HIS A 6 -20.25 -8.09 -13.67
CA HIS A 6 -19.29 -7.00 -13.72
C HIS A 6 -18.33 -7.16 -12.54
N THR A 7 -17.09 -7.50 -12.84
CA THR A 7 -16.03 -7.62 -11.85
C THR A 7 -15.69 -6.23 -11.33
N GLY A 8 -15.61 -6.06 -10.00
CA GLY A 8 -15.25 -4.79 -9.38
C GLY A 8 -13.76 -4.44 -9.64
N GLN A 9 -13.48 -3.17 -9.77
CA GLN A 9 -12.12 -2.65 -9.94
C GLN A 9 -11.31 -2.78 -8.65
N VAL A 10 -10.01 -3.00 -8.76
CA VAL A 10 -9.09 -3.09 -7.64
C VAL A 10 -7.97 -2.07 -7.79
N ILE A 11 -7.75 -1.26 -6.75
CA ILE A 11 -6.61 -0.33 -6.65
C ILE A 11 -5.73 -0.80 -5.50
N ILE A 12 -4.46 -1.09 -5.78
CA ILE A 12 -3.45 -1.37 -4.76
C ILE A 12 -2.49 -0.19 -4.70
N LEU A 13 -2.48 0.53 -3.59
CA LEU A 13 -1.57 1.65 -3.30
C LEU A 13 -0.36 1.12 -2.53
N ASN A 14 0.82 1.15 -3.12
CA ASN A 14 2.04 0.67 -2.48
C ASN A 14 3.02 1.81 -2.20
N GLY A 15 3.59 1.86 -1.00
CA GLY A 15 4.54 2.90 -0.62
C GLY A 15 4.93 2.81 0.85
N ALA A 16 5.89 3.63 1.27
CA ALA A 16 6.38 3.65 2.66
C ALA A 16 5.32 4.19 3.65
N PRO A 17 5.46 3.91 4.95
CA PRO A 17 4.67 4.58 5.98
C PRO A 17 4.78 6.10 5.84
N ARG A 18 3.67 6.81 6.11
CA ARG A 18 3.58 8.29 5.98
C ARG A 18 3.68 8.82 4.54
N SER A 19 3.79 7.99 3.51
CA SER A 19 3.75 8.45 2.11
C SER A 19 2.38 8.99 1.65
N GLY A 20 1.33 8.95 2.48
CA GLY A 20 0.01 9.50 2.13
C GLY A 20 -1.00 8.50 1.58
N ARG A 21 -0.66 7.22 1.44
CA ARG A 21 -1.53 6.15 0.89
C ARG A 21 -2.94 6.12 1.48
N SER A 22 -3.04 6.14 2.83
CA SER A 22 -4.35 6.07 3.51
C SER A 22 -5.21 7.32 3.28
N ALA A 23 -4.59 8.48 3.04
CA ALA A 23 -5.31 9.70 2.65
C ALA A 23 -5.85 9.59 1.21
N ILE A 24 -5.04 9.01 0.29
CA ILE A 24 -5.50 8.72 -1.08
C ILE A 24 -6.63 7.69 -1.06
N ALA A 25 -6.51 6.60 -0.29
CA ALA A 25 -7.55 5.59 -0.16
C ALA A 25 -8.87 6.20 0.32
N ARG A 26 -8.82 7.12 1.29
CA ARG A 26 -9.99 7.86 1.76
C ARG A 26 -10.57 8.76 0.67
N ALA A 27 -9.75 9.52 -0.06
CA ALA A 27 -10.20 10.37 -1.15
C ALA A 27 -10.89 9.55 -2.26
N ILE A 28 -10.38 8.35 -2.57
CA ILE A 28 -11.03 7.41 -3.50
C ILE A 28 -12.42 7.01 -2.97
N GLN A 29 -12.53 6.61 -1.70
CA GLN A 29 -13.82 6.24 -1.10
C GLN A 29 -14.85 7.37 -1.09
N GLU A 30 -14.40 8.61 -0.95
CA GLU A 30 -15.27 9.81 -0.87
C GLU A 30 -15.68 10.32 -2.26
N GLN A 31 -14.88 10.12 -3.30
CA GLN A 31 -15.04 10.79 -4.58
C GLN A 31 -15.43 9.88 -5.75
N PHE A 32 -15.15 8.58 -5.66
CA PHE A 32 -15.42 7.66 -6.75
C PHE A 32 -16.84 7.10 -6.64
N GLU A 33 -17.47 6.88 -7.80
CA GLU A 33 -18.78 6.28 -7.85
C GLU A 33 -18.78 4.82 -7.40
N GLY A 34 -19.86 4.40 -6.74
CA GLY A 34 -20.06 3.05 -6.26
C GLY A 34 -19.37 2.72 -4.95
N PRO A 35 -19.51 1.50 -4.47
CA PRO A 35 -18.91 1.07 -3.19
C PRO A 35 -17.44 0.72 -3.36
N TRP A 36 -16.55 1.51 -2.77
CA TRP A 36 -15.13 1.24 -2.67
C TRP A 36 -14.77 0.72 -1.27
N MET A 37 -14.49 -0.57 -1.18
CA MET A 37 -14.11 -1.22 0.08
C MET A 37 -12.65 -0.94 0.40
N ASN A 38 -12.36 -0.46 1.60
CA ASN A 38 -10.97 -0.28 2.06
C ASN A 38 -10.48 -1.53 2.78
N LEU A 39 -9.53 -2.23 2.18
CA LEU A 39 -8.89 -3.43 2.74
C LEU A 39 -7.39 -3.21 3.03
N GLY A 40 -6.99 -1.97 3.32
CA GLY A 40 -5.60 -1.60 3.54
C GLY A 40 -4.98 -2.14 4.83
N VAL A 41 -3.65 -1.94 4.95
CA VAL A 41 -2.83 -2.44 6.06
C VAL A 41 -3.35 -2.00 7.43
N ASN A 42 -3.83 -0.75 7.55
CA ASN A 42 -4.34 -0.24 8.83
C ASN A 42 -5.61 -0.95 9.26
N VAL A 43 -6.52 -1.22 8.33
CA VAL A 43 -7.76 -1.98 8.61
C VAL A 43 -7.40 -3.41 9.00
N TYR A 44 -6.57 -4.06 8.20
CA TYR A 44 -6.19 -5.45 8.42
C TYR A 44 -5.42 -5.64 9.74
N ALA A 45 -4.37 -4.85 9.97
CA ALA A 45 -3.53 -4.98 11.15
C ALA A 45 -4.25 -4.58 12.45
N ARG A 46 -5.10 -3.54 12.42
CA ARG A 46 -5.71 -3.01 13.65
C ARG A 46 -7.04 -3.66 14.01
N HIS A 47 -7.85 -4.02 13.01
CA HIS A 47 -9.24 -4.45 13.24
C HIS A 47 -9.48 -5.93 12.96
N ILE A 48 -8.68 -6.55 12.06
CA ILE A 48 -8.84 -7.96 11.70
C ILE A 48 -7.85 -8.83 12.48
N THR A 49 -6.57 -8.43 12.54
CA THR A 49 -5.51 -9.23 13.17
C THR A 49 -5.57 -9.18 14.70
N PRO A 50 -5.58 -10.34 15.40
CA PRO A 50 -5.50 -10.37 16.86
C PRO A 50 -4.25 -9.64 17.38
N PRO A 51 -4.34 -8.93 18.53
CA PRO A 51 -3.26 -8.09 19.06
C PRO A 51 -1.88 -8.77 19.12
N ARG A 52 -1.84 -10.05 19.51
CA ARG A 52 -0.58 -10.82 19.65
C ARG A 52 0.16 -11.08 18.32
N PHE A 53 -0.50 -10.89 17.18
CA PHE A 53 0.08 -11.10 15.86
C PHE A 53 0.29 -9.80 15.08
N ARG A 54 0.11 -8.65 15.75
CA ARG A 54 0.37 -7.36 15.14
C ARG A 54 1.87 -7.09 15.10
N PRO A 55 2.39 -6.46 14.04
CA PRO A 55 1.66 -5.72 13.01
C PRO A 55 1.21 -6.54 11.79
N SER A 56 1.34 -7.87 11.75
CA SER A 56 0.92 -8.74 10.64
C SER A 56 1.53 -8.32 9.29
N ILE A 57 0.69 -7.99 8.29
CA ILE A 57 1.12 -7.46 6.98
C ILE A 57 1.81 -6.08 7.04
N GLY A 58 1.79 -5.42 8.18
CA GLY A 58 2.51 -4.16 8.42
C GLY A 58 3.88 -4.35 9.06
N LEU A 59 4.40 -5.59 9.11
CA LEU A 59 5.74 -5.86 9.61
C LEU A 59 6.76 -5.08 8.80
N ARG A 60 7.64 -4.37 9.53
CA ARG A 60 8.65 -3.51 8.90
C ARG A 60 9.86 -4.31 8.40
N PRO A 61 10.61 -3.78 7.42
CA PRO A 61 11.88 -4.37 7.00
C PRO A 61 12.84 -4.56 8.18
N GLY A 62 13.63 -5.66 8.17
CA GLY A 62 14.68 -5.85 9.13
C GLY A 62 14.59 -7.09 10.02
N ALA A 63 13.64 -7.99 9.80
CA ALA A 63 13.57 -9.30 10.49
C ALA A 63 13.52 -9.22 12.04
N GLU A 64 12.87 -8.19 12.60
CA GLU A 64 12.87 -7.93 14.05
C GLU A 64 11.90 -8.83 14.84
N GLN A 65 10.96 -9.52 14.18
CA GLN A 65 9.92 -10.35 14.78
C GLN A 65 9.75 -11.68 14.03
N PRO A 66 10.67 -12.64 14.18
CA PRO A 66 10.67 -13.88 13.41
C PRO A 66 9.37 -14.68 13.51
N ASP A 67 8.76 -14.73 14.69
CA ASP A 67 7.49 -15.47 14.93
C ASP A 67 6.32 -14.89 14.13
N ILE A 68 6.29 -13.57 13.92
CA ILE A 68 5.28 -12.91 13.08
C ILE A 68 5.64 -13.06 11.61
N GLU A 69 6.92 -12.97 11.27
CA GLU A 69 7.43 -13.07 9.90
C GLU A 69 7.00 -14.37 9.22
N GLU A 70 7.05 -15.51 9.93
CA GLU A 70 6.59 -16.81 9.42
C GLU A 70 5.11 -16.80 8.99
N LEU A 71 4.29 -15.95 9.60
CA LEU A 71 2.85 -15.83 9.31
C LEU A 71 2.52 -14.77 8.25
N VAL A 72 3.45 -13.89 7.91
CA VAL A 72 3.20 -12.79 6.97
C VAL A 72 2.71 -13.29 5.60
N PRO A 73 3.28 -14.34 4.98
CA PRO A 73 2.74 -14.88 3.72
C PRO A 73 1.29 -15.34 3.83
N LEU A 74 0.91 -15.96 4.96
CA LEU A 74 -0.47 -16.40 5.19
C LEU A 74 -1.41 -15.21 5.34
N PHE A 75 -1.00 -14.18 6.06
CA PHE A 75 -1.81 -12.96 6.22
C PHE A 75 -2.02 -12.24 4.89
N TYR A 76 -0.99 -12.12 4.06
CA TYR A 76 -1.12 -11.53 2.73
C TYR A 76 -1.99 -12.40 1.81
N ALA A 77 -1.82 -13.72 1.82
CA ALA A 77 -2.66 -14.62 1.05
C ALA A 77 -4.14 -14.45 1.41
N ALA A 78 -4.48 -14.46 2.70
CA ALA A 78 -5.86 -14.27 3.16
C ALA A 78 -6.43 -12.90 2.77
N LEU A 79 -5.64 -11.83 2.87
CA LEU A 79 -6.04 -10.50 2.43
C LEU A 79 -6.33 -10.48 0.92
N TYR A 80 -5.43 -11.02 0.11
CA TYR A 80 -5.58 -10.97 -1.34
C TYR A 80 -6.72 -11.86 -1.86
N GLU A 81 -6.99 -13.00 -1.23
CA GLU A 81 -8.20 -13.78 -1.49
C GLU A 81 -9.47 -12.98 -1.13
N SER A 82 -9.45 -12.23 -0.03
CA SER A 82 -10.55 -11.34 0.33
C SER A 82 -10.75 -10.25 -0.71
N ILE A 83 -9.68 -9.63 -1.22
CA ILE A 83 -9.74 -8.63 -2.30
C ILE A 83 -10.35 -9.27 -3.56
N ALA A 84 -9.88 -10.46 -3.94
CA ALA A 84 -10.40 -11.19 -5.11
C ALA A 84 -11.90 -11.46 -4.99
N MET A 85 -12.37 -11.90 -3.83
CA MET A 85 -13.78 -12.19 -3.60
C MET A 85 -14.64 -10.93 -3.65
N HIS A 86 -14.22 -9.81 -3.07
CA HIS A 86 -14.95 -8.55 -3.20
C HIS A 86 -15.09 -8.14 -4.67
N SER A 87 -14.00 -8.18 -5.44
CA SER A 87 -14.01 -7.89 -6.86
C SER A 87 -14.93 -8.84 -7.63
N ALA A 88 -14.89 -10.14 -7.36
CA ALA A 88 -15.75 -11.14 -8.01
C ALA A 88 -17.24 -10.90 -7.74
N PHE A 89 -17.62 -10.30 -6.61
CA PHE A 89 -18.98 -9.88 -6.29
C PHE A 89 -19.35 -8.49 -6.86
N GLY A 90 -18.49 -7.87 -7.65
CA GLY A 90 -18.73 -6.56 -8.25
C GLY A 90 -18.47 -5.37 -7.32
N LEU A 91 -17.83 -5.59 -6.17
CA LEU A 91 -17.44 -4.53 -5.25
C LEU A 91 -16.05 -4.01 -5.61
N ASN A 92 -15.91 -2.70 -5.72
CA ASN A 92 -14.60 -2.10 -5.92
C ASN A 92 -13.77 -2.14 -4.64
N VAL A 93 -12.45 -2.27 -4.78
CA VAL A 93 -11.53 -2.34 -3.65
C VAL A 93 -10.41 -1.32 -3.81
N VAL A 94 -10.11 -0.60 -2.73
CA VAL A 94 -8.84 0.12 -2.56
C VAL A 94 -8.10 -0.45 -1.36
N ALA A 95 -6.82 -0.83 -1.54
CA ALA A 95 -5.98 -1.35 -0.47
C ALA A 95 -4.66 -0.57 -0.41
N ASP A 96 -4.41 0.10 0.71
CA ASP A 96 -3.15 0.80 0.96
C ASP A 96 -2.16 -0.14 1.66
N LEU A 97 -1.11 -0.55 0.95
CA LEU A 97 -0.16 -1.57 1.37
C LEU A 97 1.29 -1.04 1.34
N GLY A 98 2.19 -1.77 1.97
CA GLY A 98 3.63 -1.47 2.00
C GLY A 98 4.41 -2.75 1.75
N HIS A 99 4.28 -3.31 0.54
CA HIS A 99 4.99 -4.52 0.16
C HIS A 99 6.50 -4.29 0.15
N HIS A 100 7.22 -5.20 0.77
CA HIS A 100 8.66 -5.35 0.67
C HIS A 100 9.01 -6.84 0.80
N ASP A 101 10.26 -7.18 0.50
CA ASP A 101 10.77 -8.55 0.67
C ASP A 101 12.06 -8.56 1.54
N ASP A 102 12.26 -7.50 2.32
CA ASP A 102 13.37 -7.34 3.25
C ASP A 102 13.02 -7.94 4.61
N TYR A 103 12.91 -9.26 4.66
CA TYR A 103 12.71 -10.12 5.82
C TYR A 103 14.01 -10.87 6.15
N SER A 104 13.99 -11.79 7.13
CA SER A 104 15.13 -12.67 7.43
C SER A 104 15.59 -13.50 6.22
N ARG A 105 14.67 -13.77 5.31
CA ARG A 105 14.88 -14.35 3.98
C ARG A 105 13.84 -13.82 3.01
N PRO A 106 14.10 -13.78 1.70
CA PRO A 106 13.08 -13.43 0.72
C PRO A 106 11.86 -14.37 0.81
N LEU A 107 10.67 -13.81 0.90
CA LEU A 107 9.41 -14.55 1.01
C LEU A 107 8.60 -14.55 -0.29
N GLY A 108 8.97 -13.71 -1.27
CA GLY A 108 8.32 -13.62 -2.57
C GLY A 108 6.84 -13.17 -2.50
N ILE A 109 6.47 -12.43 -1.46
CA ILE A 109 5.07 -12.11 -1.15
C ILE A 109 4.40 -11.34 -2.29
N LEU A 110 5.06 -10.31 -2.83
CA LEU A 110 4.45 -9.47 -3.87
C LEU A 110 4.13 -10.29 -5.13
N SER A 111 5.04 -11.17 -5.55
CA SER A 111 4.81 -12.05 -6.70
C SER A 111 3.68 -13.05 -6.46
N ASP A 112 3.58 -13.60 -5.23
CA ASP A 112 2.49 -14.50 -4.85
C ASP A 112 1.14 -13.76 -4.83
N CYS A 113 1.11 -12.57 -4.29
CA CYS A 113 -0.07 -11.68 -4.30
C CYS A 113 -0.49 -11.31 -5.73
N ALA A 114 0.48 -10.99 -6.60
CA ALA A 114 0.21 -10.65 -7.99
C ALA A 114 -0.43 -11.82 -8.74
N ARG A 115 0.03 -13.06 -8.54
CA ARG A 115 -0.59 -14.26 -9.14
C ARG A 115 -2.05 -14.43 -8.74
N ARG A 116 -2.42 -14.12 -7.49
CA ARG A 116 -3.81 -14.24 -6.99
C ARG A 116 -4.78 -13.30 -7.67
N LEU A 117 -4.31 -12.14 -8.14
CA LEU A 117 -5.17 -11.13 -8.75
C LEU A 117 -4.87 -10.90 -10.24
N ALA A 118 -4.03 -11.74 -10.89
CA ALA A 118 -3.56 -11.52 -12.26
C ALA A 118 -4.68 -11.44 -13.30
N GLU A 119 -5.81 -12.12 -13.08
CA GLU A 119 -6.99 -12.14 -13.96
C GLU A 119 -8.02 -11.05 -13.63
N LEU A 120 -7.77 -10.23 -12.60
CA LEU A 120 -8.68 -9.19 -12.16
C LEU A 120 -8.25 -7.81 -12.68
N PRO A 121 -9.17 -6.84 -12.78
CA PRO A 121 -8.85 -5.48 -13.19
C PRO A 121 -8.12 -4.72 -12.05
N VAL A 122 -6.83 -4.98 -11.88
CA VAL A 122 -5.97 -4.41 -10.84
C VAL A 122 -5.12 -3.28 -11.38
N LEU A 123 -5.25 -2.10 -10.79
CA LEU A 123 -4.31 -0.99 -10.97
C LEU A 123 -3.34 -0.95 -9.80
N PHE A 124 -2.06 -1.21 -10.05
CA PHE A 124 -1.00 -1.17 -9.04
C PHE A 124 -0.28 0.18 -9.07
N VAL A 125 -0.44 0.96 -8.01
CA VAL A 125 0.01 2.35 -7.92
C VAL A 125 1.16 2.48 -6.93
N GLY A 126 2.31 2.98 -7.39
CA GLY A 126 3.42 3.40 -6.55
C GLY A 126 3.15 4.78 -5.93
N VAL A 127 3.13 4.88 -4.61
CA VAL A 127 2.93 6.15 -3.90
C VAL A 127 4.28 6.62 -3.38
N ARG A 128 4.87 7.59 -4.10
CA ARG A 128 6.15 8.19 -3.78
C ARG A 128 5.98 9.34 -2.79
N CYS A 129 6.98 9.50 -1.94
CA CYS A 129 7.12 10.65 -1.06
C CYS A 129 8.60 10.75 -0.65
N PRO A 130 9.27 11.88 -0.88
CA PRO A 130 10.63 12.10 -0.41
C PRO A 130 10.78 11.92 1.11
N VAL A 131 11.92 11.42 1.54
CA VAL A 131 12.14 11.04 2.94
C VAL A 131 12.06 12.23 3.90
N ASP A 132 12.49 13.41 3.48
CA ASP A 132 12.39 14.66 4.25
C ASP A 132 10.93 15.03 4.55
N ILE A 133 10.04 14.91 3.57
CA ILE A 133 8.58 15.11 3.74
C ILE A 133 7.97 14.03 4.64
N VAL A 134 8.41 12.77 4.51
CA VAL A 134 8.00 11.70 5.42
C VAL A 134 8.38 12.02 6.86
N MET A 135 9.61 12.50 7.09
CA MET A 135 10.09 12.92 8.42
C MET A 135 9.30 14.11 8.97
N GLU A 136 8.98 15.09 8.14
CA GLU A 136 8.13 16.22 8.54
C GLU A 136 6.74 15.73 9.00
N ARG A 137 6.10 14.85 8.22
CA ARG A 137 4.81 14.26 8.57
C ARG A 137 4.86 13.40 9.83
N MET A 138 5.98 12.73 10.09
CA MET A 138 6.18 11.98 11.34
C MET A 138 6.24 12.92 12.54
N ARG A 139 7.01 13.99 12.47
CA ARG A 139 7.11 15.00 13.56
C ARG A 139 5.76 15.66 13.83
N ALA A 140 5.00 16.01 12.79
CA ALA A 140 3.68 16.64 12.92
C ALA A 140 2.63 15.74 13.62
N THR A 141 2.86 14.44 13.74
CA THR A 141 1.93 13.49 14.35
C THR A 141 2.41 12.91 15.67
N GLU A 142 3.62 13.26 16.15
CA GLU A 142 4.06 12.95 17.50
C GLU A 142 3.41 13.95 18.47
N PRO A 143 2.62 13.49 19.48
CA PRO A 143 2.08 14.38 20.48
C PRO A 143 3.22 14.92 21.35
N ASP A 144 3.32 16.25 21.41
CA ASP A 144 4.08 17.02 22.40
C ASP A 144 5.46 16.48 22.81
N ARG A 145 6.48 16.67 21.96
CA ARG A 145 7.74 17.14 22.51
C ARG A 145 7.50 18.60 22.88
N GLU A 146 7.45 18.90 24.18
CA GLU A 146 7.47 20.26 24.69
C GLU A 146 8.53 21.04 23.92
N ALA A 147 8.07 21.97 23.07
CA ALA A 147 8.94 22.91 22.41
C ALA A 147 9.51 23.82 23.51
N THR A 148 10.62 23.43 24.11
CA THR A 148 11.50 24.38 24.76
C THR A 148 12.03 25.28 23.66
N GLU A 149 11.47 26.48 23.60
CA GLU A 149 11.93 27.58 22.77
C GLU A 149 13.40 27.87 23.05
N THR A 150 14.30 27.24 22.34
CA THR A 150 15.68 27.75 22.18
C THR A 150 16.34 26.97 21.04
N GLU A 151 16.61 27.65 19.94
CA GLU A 151 17.34 27.23 18.73
C GLU A 151 16.64 26.17 17.87
N ALA A 152 16.51 26.48 16.56
CA ALA A 152 16.09 25.49 15.57
C ALA A 152 17.02 24.26 15.67
N PRO A 153 16.50 23.07 16.03
CA PRO A 153 17.35 21.91 16.18
C PRO A 153 18.05 21.61 14.87
N ALA A 154 19.33 21.30 14.94
CA ALA A 154 20.07 20.79 13.79
C ALA A 154 19.28 19.62 13.16
N PRO A 155 19.29 19.46 11.84
CA PRO A 155 18.56 18.39 11.18
C PRO A 155 19.02 17.04 11.77
N GLU A 156 18.14 16.40 12.52
CA GLU A 156 18.41 15.05 13.04
C GLU A 156 18.56 14.09 11.86
N PRO A 157 19.56 13.19 11.91
CA PRO A 157 19.73 12.19 10.86
C PRO A 157 18.45 11.35 10.73
N VAL A 158 18.07 11.04 9.49
CA VAL A 158 16.91 10.19 9.24
C VAL A 158 17.15 8.82 9.88
N PRO A 159 16.22 8.30 10.70
CA PRO A 159 16.39 6.99 11.31
C PRO A 159 16.57 5.89 10.26
N GLU A 160 17.53 5.01 10.47
CA GLU A 160 17.85 3.90 9.55
C GLU A 160 16.60 3.06 9.16
N PRO A 161 15.66 2.72 10.07
CA PRO A 161 14.45 2.01 9.71
C PRO A 161 13.54 2.73 8.69
N VAL A 162 13.54 4.07 8.69
CA VAL A 162 12.79 4.87 7.71
C VAL A 162 13.45 4.78 6.34
N LEU A 163 14.78 4.92 6.27
CA LEU A 163 15.54 4.77 5.03
C LEU A 163 15.35 3.38 4.44
N ARG A 164 15.51 2.36 5.27
CA ARG A 164 15.35 0.97 4.86
C ARG A 164 13.96 0.66 4.29
N TRP A 165 12.93 1.24 4.90
CA TRP A 165 11.56 1.06 4.37
C TRP A 165 11.36 1.76 3.04
N GLN A 166 11.88 2.99 2.88
CA GLN A 166 11.81 3.73 1.62
C GLN A 166 12.45 2.96 0.46
N ASP A 167 13.59 2.32 0.71
CA ASP A 167 14.28 1.53 -0.30
C ASP A 167 13.55 0.22 -0.60
N ALA A 168 13.16 -0.52 0.43
CA ALA A 168 12.60 -1.86 0.30
C ALA A 168 11.20 -1.88 -0.33
N VAL A 169 10.34 -0.91 0.02
CA VAL A 169 8.93 -0.89 -0.40
C VAL A 169 8.75 -0.71 -1.91
N HIS A 170 9.76 -0.14 -2.58
CA HIS A 170 9.71 0.13 -4.01
C HIS A 170 10.51 -0.88 -4.84
N GLN A 171 10.87 -2.02 -4.28
CA GLN A 171 11.47 -3.13 -5.01
C GLN A 171 10.38 -4.13 -5.44
N PRO A 172 10.38 -4.58 -6.70
CA PRO A 172 11.28 -4.27 -7.82
C PRO A 172 10.91 -2.99 -8.61
N GLY A 173 9.99 -2.16 -8.14
CA GLY A 173 9.63 -0.90 -8.80
C GLY A 173 8.73 -1.05 -10.03
N ILE A 174 7.98 -2.13 -10.12
CA ILE A 174 7.04 -2.40 -11.22
C ILE A 174 5.65 -1.93 -10.84
N TYR A 175 5.21 -0.81 -11.41
CA TYR A 175 3.89 -0.21 -11.19
C TYR A 175 3.18 0.06 -12.51
N ASP A 176 1.85 0.17 -12.50
CA ASP A 176 1.06 0.63 -13.64
C ASP A 176 1.12 2.16 -13.76
N MET A 177 1.19 2.84 -12.62
CA MET A 177 1.43 4.28 -12.51
C MET A 177 2.08 4.62 -11.17
N GLU A 178 2.61 5.83 -11.07
CA GLU A 178 3.13 6.37 -9.82
C GLU A 178 2.53 7.76 -9.54
N VAL A 179 2.35 8.09 -8.27
CA VAL A 179 1.96 9.41 -7.79
C VAL A 179 2.95 9.89 -6.73
N ASP A 180 3.24 11.18 -6.71
CA ASP A 180 4.12 11.80 -5.71
C ASP A 180 3.31 12.75 -4.82
N THR A 181 3.21 12.38 -3.54
CA THR A 181 2.44 13.12 -2.55
C THR A 181 3.19 14.30 -1.93
N SER A 182 4.40 14.58 -2.37
CA SER A 182 5.11 15.82 -2.05
C SER A 182 4.62 16.99 -2.90
N VAL A 183 4.08 16.69 -4.09
CA VAL A 183 3.61 17.70 -5.06
C VAL A 183 2.11 17.64 -5.30
N LEU A 184 1.47 16.47 -5.08
CA LEU A 184 0.03 16.27 -5.25
C LEU A 184 -0.67 16.09 -3.91
N THR A 185 -1.81 16.73 -3.75
CA THR A 185 -2.74 16.47 -2.65
C THR A 185 -3.38 15.08 -2.78
N PRO A 186 -3.95 14.50 -1.71
CA PRO A 186 -4.67 13.23 -1.79
C PRO A 186 -5.80 13.23 -2.82
N THR A 187 -6.51 14.34 -2.98
CA THR A 187 -7.56 14.54 -3.98
C THR A 187 -7.00 14.51 -5.40
N GLU A 188 -5.94 15.24 -5.68
CA GLU A 188 -5.28 15.24 -7.00
C GLU A 188 -4.68 13.88 -7.33
N CYS A 189 -4.13 13.15 -6.35
CA CYS A 189 -3.70 11.77 -6.55
C CYS A 189 -4.89 10.86 -6.92
N ALA A 190 -6.03 10.99 -6.24
CA ALA A 190 -7.24 10.23 -6.55
C ALA A 190 -7.77 10.56 -7.95
N GLU A 191 -7.76 11.83 -8.36
CA GLU A 191 -8.15 12.26 -9.71
C GLU A 191 -7.24 11.66 -10.79
N ALA A 192 -5.93 11.66 -10.58
CA ALA A 192 -4.96 11.03 -11.49
C ALA A 192 -5.22 9.51 -11.62
N ILE A 193 -5.53 8.84 -10.51
CA ILE A 193 -5.87 7.41 -10.48
C ILE A 193 -7.19 7.17 -11.24
N ARG A 194 -8.22 8.01 -11.03
CA ARG A 194 -9.48 7.92 -11.76
C ARG A 194 -9.28 8.04 -13.26
N TRP A 195 -8.52 9.04 -13.67
CA TRP A 195 -8.21 9.26 -15.07
C TRP A 195 -7.48 8.05 -15.69
N GLN A 196 -6.56 7.40 -14.95
CA GLN A 196 -5.92 6.18 -15.42
C GLN A 196 -6.91 5.01 -15.56
N LEU A 197 -7.84 4.83 -14.60
CA LEU A 197 -8.87 3.79 -14.67
C LEU A 197 -9.81 3.99 -15.88
N GLU A 198 -10.20 5.23 -16.17
CA GLU A 198 -11.05 5.58 -17.33
C GLU A 198 -10.35 5.29 -18.67
N ARG A 199 -9.03 5.40 -18.72
CA ARG A 199 -8.22 5.05 -19.90
C ARG A 199 -7.95 3.55 -20.03
N GLY A 200 -8.21 2.80 -18.99
CA GLY A 200 -7.93 1.38 -18.87
C GLY A 200 -6.62 1.08 -18.14
N ILE A 201 -6.53 -0.14 -17.64
CA ILE A 201 -5.32 -0.66 -17.02
C ILE A 201 -4.31 -0.99 -18.13
N PRO A 202 -3.01 -0.65 -17.97
CA PRO A 202 -1.98 -1.01 -18.95
C PRO A 202 -1.92 -2.51 -19.24
N GLU A 203 -1.64 -2.89 -20.46
CA GLU A 203 -1.42 -4.28 -20.84
C GLU A 203 -0.01 -4.48 -21.43
N PRO A 204 0.82 -5.37 -20.86
CA PRO A 204 0.56 -6.16 -19.64
C PRO A 204 0.55 -5.29 -18.38
N SER A 205 -0.38 -5.57 -17.45
CA SER A 205 -0.45 -4.87 -16.16
C SER A 205 0.80 -5.12 -15.31
N ALA A 206 1.02 -4.28 -14.29
CA ALA A 206 2.12 -4.48 -13.35
C ALA A 206 2.04 -5.86 -12.69
N PHE A 207 0.86 -6.34 -12.34
CA PHE A 207 0.69 -7.66 -11.73
C PHE A 207 1.01 -8.80 -12.71
N GLN A 208 0.62 -8.68 -13.98
CA GLN A 208 1.04 -9.63 -15.02
C GLN A 208 2.56 -9.64 -15.22
N ARG A 209 3.22 -8.48 -15.22
CA ARG A 209 4.68 -8.35 -15.30
C ARG A 209 5.38 -8.98 -14.09
N LEU A 210 4.86 -8.77 -12.88
CA LEU A 210 5.40 -9.35 -11.64
C LEU A 210 5.32 -10.88 -11.61
N THR A 211 4.35 -11.49 -12.30
CA THR A 211 4.25 -12.96 -12.41
C THR A 211 5.19 -13.56 -13.42
N SER A 212 5.70 -12.77 -14.37
CA SER A 212 6.57 -13.23 -15.47
C SER A 212 8.07 -13.17 -15.15
N HIS A 213 8.46 -12.59 -14.02
CA HIS A 213 9.85 -12.36 -13.60
C HIS A 213 10.38 -13.46 -12.64
N HIS A 214 10.12 -14.74 -12.95
CA HIS A 214 10.72 -15.90 -12.25
C HIS A 214 11.50 -16.78 -13.20
#